data_c00cd0040c67cb105d5c170862906a45
#
_entry.id   c00cd0040c67cb105d5c170862906a45
#
_cell.length_a   1.000
_cell.length_b   1.000
_cell.length_c   1.000
_cell.angle_alpha   90.00
_cell.angle_beta   90.00
_cell.angle_gamma   90.00
#
_symmetry.space_group_name_H-M   'P 1'
#
loop_
_entity.id
_entity.type
_entity.pdbx_description
1 polymer ?
#
loop_
_entity_poly.entity_id
_entity_poly.type
_entity_poly.pdbx_seq_one_letter_code
_entity_poly.pdbx_strand_id
1 'polypeptide(L)'
;MPSIKTKTKTVAITGAGKGLGAAYALHLASKGMNVLVNNRKHPEQINTADQIVELIKQNGGTAFANYASIEDPNSGNEILEHCLDEFGSLDYLINNAGISEGRTFNKVSLDDFNKVLDINLTGTINITHPCFQHIYKQNSGGIIFTTSGAGLYGQHGMPAYSCAKAAIVGLALSLHLESKNKNINVNVISPFALTNMTKTFLTEDQSEKFTADKIAPFIEFLLESPDVSGNIFIAGGGKFKVAKMYENDGISLSNISKDTLSKSFKSLVDSTNLIFREDASESFGAL
;
A
#
# COMPACT_ATOMS: atom_id res chain seq x y z
N MET A 1 -26.25 30.10 -10.15
CA MET A 1 -26.40 28.65 -10.09
C MET A 1 -26.05 28.23 -8.68
N PRO A 2 -26.82 27.42 -7.94
CA PRO A 2 -26.37 26.94 -6.64
C PRO A 2 -25.10 26.09 -6.86
N SER A 3 -24.04 26.39 -6.13
CA SER A 3 -22.84 25.58 -6.10
C SER A 3 -23.24 24.18 -5.65
N ILE A 4 -23.07 23.18 -6.50
CA ILE A 4 -23.15 21.78 -6.09
C ILE A 4 -22.09 21.63 -5.01
N LYS A 5 -22.49 21.57 -3.72
CA LYS A 5 -21.56 21.22 -2.66
C LYS A 5 -21.11 19.79 -2.95
N THR A 6 -19.91 19.62 -3.47
CA THR A 6 -19.30 18.30 -3.58
C THR A 6 -19.26 17.68 -2.20
N LYS A 7 -19.80 16.47 -2.06
CA LYS A 7 -19.80 15.76 -0.77
C LYS A 7 -18.35 15.61 -0.30
N THR A 8 -18.08 15.99 0.95
CA THR A 8 -16.74 15.80 1.56
C THR A 8 -16.34 14.34 1.47
N LYS A 9 -15.16 14.07 0.97
CA LYS A 9 -14.62 12.72 0.84
C LYS A 9 -14.09 12.19 2.18
N THR A 10 -14.27 10.90 2.43
CA THR A 10 -13.83 10.22 3.65
C THR A 10 -12.73 9.21 3.33
N VAL A 11 -11.65 9.26 4.09
CA VAL A 11 -10.53 8.33 4.00
C VAL A 11 -10.27 7.62 5.31
N ALA A 12 -10.14 6.28 5.27
CA ALA A 12 -9.62 5.49 6.38
C ALA A 12 -8.14 5.17 6.15
N ILE A 13 -7.32 5.37 7.18
CA ILE A 13 -5.86 5.15 7.10
C ILE A 13 -5.43 4.24 8.23
N THR A 14 -4.90 3.05 7.90
CA THR A 14 -4.37 2.13 8.91
C THR A 14 -2.95 2.50 9.32
N GLY A 15 -2.62 2.31 10.60
CA GLY A 15 -1.30 2.70 11.15
C GLY A 15 -1.06 4.20 11.09
N ALA A 16 -2.12 5.01 11.22
CA ALA A 16 -2.06 6.47 11.04
C ALA A 16 -1.64 7.25 12.30
N GLY A 17 -1.33 6.58 13.40
CA GLY A 17 -0.90 7.25 14.63
C GLY A 17 0.54 7.78 14.60
N LYS A 18 1.36 7.43 13.61
CA LYS A 18 2.77 7.86 13.49
C LYS A 18 3.31 7.70 12.07
N GLY A 19 4.48 8.31 11.83
CA GLY A 19 5.26 8.12 10.59
C GLY A 19 4.49 8.53 9.33
N LEU A 20 4.53 7.69 8.31
CA LEU A 20 3.88 7.94 7.02
C LEU A 20 2.37 8.11 7.16
N GLY A 21 1.70 7.20 7.87
CA GLY A 21 0.24 7.27 8.04
C GLY A 21 -0.22 8.55 8.73
N ALA A 22 0.51 9.05 9.73
CA ALA A 22 0.23 10.34 10.38
C ALA A 22 0.41 11.52 9.41
N ALA A 23 1.48 11.52 8.60
CA ALA A 23 1.70 12.54 7.59
C ALA A 23 0.57 12.56 6.54
N TYR A 24 0.11 11.39 6.11
CA TYR A 24 -1.02 11.28 5.19
C TYR A 24 -2.31 11.81 5.81
N ALA A 25 -2.59 11.43 7.08
CA ALA A 25 -3.78 11.87 7.80
C ALA A 25 -3.84 13.40 7.94
N LEU A 26 -2.74 14.01 8.39
CA LEU A 26 -2.64 15.47 8.54
C LEU A 26 -2.80 16.19 7.20
N HIS A 27 -2.15 15.70 6.15
CA HIS A 27 -2.21 16.30 4.83
C HIS A 27 -3.63 16.22 4.24
N LEU A 28 -4.24 15.03 4.20
CA LEU A 28 -5.56 14.83 3.61
C LEU A 28 -6.64 15.59 4.39
N ALA A 29 -6.55 15.67 5.72
CA ALA A 29 -7.42 16.51 6.52
C ALA A 29 -7.26 18.02 6.19
N SER A 30 -6.04 18.50 5.93
CA SER A 30 -5.78 19.88 5.51
C SER A 30 -6.37 20.22 4.13
N LYS A 31 -6.67 19.19 3.33
CA LYS A 31 -7.36 19.31 2.03
C LYS A 31 -8.87 19.17 2.13
N GLY A 32 -9.39 19.09 3.35
CA GLY A 32 -10.82 19.04 3.64
C GLY A 32 -11.44 17.65 3.60
N MET A 33 -10.65 16.57 3.55
CA MET A 33 -11.18 15.22 3.70
C MET A 33 -11.50 14.92 5.16
N ASN A 34 -12.55 14.12 5.39
CA ASN A 34 -12.78 13.46 6.67
C ASN A 34 -11.82 12.31 6.84
N VAL A 35 -11.17 12.18 7.99
CA VAL A 35 -10.10 11.18 8.20
C VAL A 35 -10.42 10.27 9.38
N LEU A 36 -10.51 8.96 9.12
CA LEU A 36 -10.48 7.95 10.17
C LEU A 36 -9.03 7.53 10.43
N VAL A 37 -8.51 7.91 11.59
CA VAL A 37 -7.14 7.62 12.02
C VAL A 37 -7.14 6.29 12.76
N ASN A 38 -6.84 5.19 12.08
CA ASN A 38 -6.72 3.90 12.74
C ASN A 38 -5.30 3.67 13.24
N ASN A 39 -5.20 3.33 14.53
CA ASN A 39 -3.98 2.80 15.14
C ASN A 39 -4.34 2.02 16.40
N ARG A 40 -3.88 0.76 16.51
CA ARG A 40 -4.19 -0.07 17.67
C ARG A 40 -3.76 0.58 18.97
N LYS A 41 -4.53 0.37 20.07
CA LYS A 41 -4.14 0.77 21.41
C LYS A 41 -2.97 -0.08 21.90
N HIS A 42 -2.07 0.56 22.60
CA HIS A 42 -1.05 -0.11 23.39
C HIS A 42 -1.37 0.14 24.87
N PRO A 43 -1.44 -0.91 25.70
CA PRO A 43 -1.54 -0.73 27.14
C PRO A 43 -0.44 0.19 27.63
N GLU A 44 -0.75 1.09 28.58
CA GLU A 44 0.21 1.96 29.26
C GLU A 44 0.93 3.01 28.37
N GLN A 45 0.54 3.18 27.12
CA GLN A 45 1.11 4.22 26.22
C GLN A 45 0.06 5.26 25.85
N ILE A 46 0.53 6.50 25.60
CA ILE A 46 -0.30 7.54 25.02
C ILE A 46 -0.81 7.05 23.66
N ASN A 47 -2.11 7.17 23.46
CA ASN A 47 -2.72 6.75 22.21
C ASN A 47 -2.38 7.70 21.08
N THR A 48 -1.56 7.24 20.17
CA THR A 48 -1.05 8.05 19.07
C THR A 48 -2.12 8.43 18.04
N ALA A 49 -3.21 7.66 17.91
CA ALA A 49 -4.33 8.03 17.06
C ALA A 49 -5.03 9.28 17.58
N ASP A 50 -5.26 9.37 18.91
CA ASP A 50 -5.87 10.55 19.53
C ASP A 50 -5.03 11.81 19.34
N GLN A 51 -3.71 11.69 19.43
CA GLN A 51 -2.81 12.84 19.20
C GLN A 51 -2.94 13.40 17.78
N ILE A 52 -3.03 12.51 16.77
CA ILE A 52 -3.20 12.93 15.37
C ILE A 52 -4.59 13.53 15.15
N VAL A 53 -5.62 12.94 15.73
CA VAL A 53 -6.99 13.48 15.66
C VAL A 53 -7.07 14.87 16.28
N GLU A 54 -6.46 15.07 17.44
CA GLU A 54 -6.42 16.36 18.11
C GLU A 54 -5.71 17.42 17.26
N LEU A 55 -4.55 17.07 16.68
CA LEU A 55 -3.83 17.97 15.76
C LEU A 55 -4.66 18.34 14.53
N ILE A 56 -5.38 17.38 13.96
CA ILE A 56 -6.28 17.62 12.81
C ILE A 56 -7.39 18.59 13.22
N LYS A 57 -8.05 18.38 14.36
CA LYS A 57 -9.12 19.24 14.88
C LYS A 57 -8.63 20.65 15.22
N GLN A 58 -7.46 20.78 15.82
CA GLN A 58 -6.84 22.08 16.11
C GLN A 58 -6.55 22.89 14.84
N ASN A 59 -6.27 22.21 13.72
CA ASN A 59 -6.09 22.83 12.41
C ASN A 59 -7.40 22.98 11.60
N GLY A 60 -8.57 22.78 12.23
CA GLY A 60 -9.89 22.97 11.62
C GLY A 60 -10.35 21.81 10.72
N GLY A 61 -9.66 20.68 10.71
CA GLY A 61 -10.05 19.48 9.98
C GLY A 61 -11.01 18.59 10.78
N THR A 62 -11.52 17.55 10.15
CA THR A 62 -12.45 16.57 10.73
C THR A 62 -11.82 15.20 10.78
N ALA A 63 -11.68 14.63 11.97
CA ALA A 63 -11.12 13.30 12.16
C ALA A 63 -11.68 12.59 13.39
N PHE A 64 -11.68 11.25 13.36
CA PHE A 64 -11.96 10.38 14.50
C PHE A 64 -10.89 9.30 14.63
N ALA A 65 -10.65 8.87 15.86
CA ALA A 65 -9.70 7.80 16.16
C ALA A 65 -10.41 6.45 16.14
N ASN A 66 -9.81 5.47 15.46
CA ASN A 66 -10.23 4.08 15.47
C ASN A 66 -9.10 3.21 16.03
N TYR A 67 -9.44 2.21 16.84
CA TYR A 67 -8.45 1.42 17.57
C TYR A 67 -8.46 -0.07 17.21
N ALA A 68 -9.21 -0.45 16.20
CA ALA A 68 -9.24 -1.83 15.72
C ALA A 68 -7.84 -2.33 15.39
N SER A 69 -7.50 -3.51 15.91
CA SER A 69 -6.26 -4.19 15.52
C SER A 69 -6.48 -4.85 14.17
N ILE A 70 -5.64 -4.53 13.19
CA ILE A 70 -5.76 -5.12 11.85
C ILE A 70 -5.62 -6.65 11.85
N GLU A 71 -5.04 -7.22 12.90
CA GLU A 71 -4.92 -8.67 13.11
C GLU A 71 -6.28 -9.34 13.40
N ASP A 72 -7.27 -8.57 13.90
CA ASP A 72 -8.61 -9.08 14.14
C ASP A 72 -9.37 -9.24 12.81
N PRO A 73 -9.93 -10.42 12.51
CA PRO A 73 -10.70 -10.65 11.30
C PRO A 73 -11.90 -9.70 11.11
N ASN A 74 -12.45 -9.15 12.19
CA ASN A 74 -13.58 -8.22 12.14
C ASN A 74 -13.16 -6.75 11.99
N SER A 75 -11.89 -6.45 12.11
CA SER A 75 -11.38 -5.05 12.12
C SER A 75 -11.77 -4.22 10.92
N GLY A 76 -11.90 -4.85 9.76
CA GLY A 76 -12.33 -4.16 8.53
C GLY A 76 -13.79 -3.69 8.59
N ASN A 77 -14.69 -4.51 9.16
CA ASN A 77 -16.08 -4.10 9.40
C ASN A 77 -16.13 -2.96 10.42
N GLU A 78 -15.38 -3.05 11.52
CA GLU A 78 -15.32 -1.99 12.53
C GLU A 78 -14.83 -0.66 11.97
N ILE A 79 -13.84 -0.68 11.07
CA ILE A 79 -13.35 0.52 10.39
C ILE A 79 -14.40 1.09 9.43
N LEU A 80 -15.04 0.22 8.64
CA LEU A 80 -16.07 0.62 7.68
C LEU A 80 -17.28 1.23 8.41
N GLU A 81 -17.83 0.54 9.41
CA GLU A 81 -18.96 1.00 10.22
C GLU A 81 -18.64 2.34 10.88
N HIS A 82 -17.46 2.49 11.47
CA HIS A 82 -17.03 3.74 12.08
C HIS A 82 -16.98 4.91 11.06
N CYS A 83 -16.52 4.67 9.82
CA CYS A 83 -16.58 5.68 8.76
C CYS A 83 -18.02 6.04 8.38
N LEU A 84 -18.91 5.06 8.30
CA LEU A 84 -20.29 5.28 7.94
C LEU A 84 -21.06 6.02 9.03
N ASP A 85 -20.83 5.68 10.30
CA ASP A 85 -21.50 6.30 11.46
C ASP A 85 -21.07 7.77 11.64
N GLU A 86 -19.77 8.06 11.55
CA GLU A 86 -19.25 9.40 11.84
C GLU A 86 -19.28 10.34 10.63
N PHE A 87 -19.10 9.81 9.40
CA PHE A 87 -18.96 10.63 8.20
C PHE A 87 -20.03 10.35 7.14
N GLY A 88 -20.79 9.25 7.28
CA GLY A 88 -21.80 8.82 6.31
C GLY A 88 -21.24 8.26 4.99
N SER A 89 -19.91 8.03 4.90
CA SER A 89 -19.26 7.42 3.71
C SER A 89 -17.87 6.89 4.02
N LEU A 90 -17.41 5.96 3.16
CA LEU A 90 -16.01 5.62 2.99
C LEU A 90 -15.69 5.73 1.49
N ASP A 91 -14.88 6.70 1.11
CA ASP A 91 -14.47 6.91 -0.29
C ASP A 91 -13.10 6.31 -0.58
N TYR A 92 -12.17 6.39 0.39
CA TYR A 92 -10.79 5.99 0.20
C TYR A 92 -10.26 5.14 1.36
N LEU A 93 -9.44 4.15 1.02
CA LEU A 93 -8.72 3.33 1.99
C LEU A 93 -7.22 3.41 1.74
N ILE A 94 -6.44 3.68 2.78
CA ILE A 94 -4.97 3.61 2.74
C ILE A 94 -4.50 2.51 3.69
N ASN A 95 -4.08 1.39 3.11
CA ASN A 95 -3.46 0.28 3.82
C ASN A 95 -1.98 0.61 4.07
N ASN A 96 -1.69 1.18 5.24
CA ASN A 96 -0.35 1.62 5.59
C ASN A 96 0.22 0.88 6.82
N ALA A 97 -0.62 0.31 7.67
CA ALA A 97 -0.17 -0.42 8.85
C ALA A 97 0.78 -1.57 8.51
N GLY A 98 1.76 -1.80 9.36
CA GLY A 98 2.69 -2.91 9.20
C GLY A 98 3.85 -2.86 10.20
N ILE A 99 4.54 -3.99 10.30
CA ILE A 99 5.78 -4.16 11.06
C ILE A 99 6.88 -4.69 10.17
N SER A 100 8.13 -4.45 10.54
CA SER A 100 9.28 -5.13 9.95
C SER A 100 10.12 -5.77 11.05
N GLU A 101 10.57 -6.98 10.81
CA GLU A 101 11.48 -7.70 11.69
C GLU A 101 12.67 -8.19 10.86
N GLY A 102 13.88 -7.81 11.29
CA GLY A 102 15.10 -8.10 10.55
C GLY A 102 15.76 -9.38 11.08
N ARG A 103 15.56 -10.53 10.39
CA ARG A 103 16.29 -11.78 10.63
C ARG A 103 16.46 -12.55 9.32
N THR A 104 17.64 -13.13 9.11
CA THR A 104 17.88 -14.01 7.96
C THR A 104 17.04 -15.28 8.04
N PHE A 105 16.68 -15.87 6.91
CA PHE A 105 15.76 -17.00 6.83
C PHE A 105 16.20 -18.22 7.66
N ASN A 106 17.50 -18.46 7.75
CA ASN A 106 18.06 -19.54 8.56
C ASN A 106 18.05 -19.27 10.08
N LYS A 107 17.62 -18.06 10.52
CA LYS A 107 17.62 -17.67 11.93
C LYS A 107 16.24 -17.21 12.42
N VAL A 108 15.29 -16.91 11.52
CA VAL A 108 13.93 -16.52 11.89
C VAL A 108 13.18 -17.77 12.35
N SER A 109 12.42 -17.69 13.45
CA SER A 109 11.47 -18.73 13.83
C SER A 109 10.24 -18.68 12.92
N LEU A 110 9.54 -19.80 12.75
CA LEU A 110 8.28 -19.82 12.00
C LEU A 110 7.21 -18.94 12.66
N ASP A 111 7.21 -18.84 13.97
CA ASP A 111 6.27 -17.99 14.71
C ASP A 111 6.52 -16.49 14.41
N ASP A 112 7.79 -16.06 14.46
CA ASP A 112 8.16 -14.67 14.09
C ASP A 112 7.85 -14.40 12.61
N PHE A 113 8.11 -15.38 11.74
CA PHE A 113 7.81 -15.28 10.31
C PHE A 113 6.30 -15.10 10.07
N ASN A 114 5.49 -15.99 10.67
CA ASN A 114 4.03 -15.94 10.54
C ASN A 114 3.46 -14.67 11.15
N LYS A 115 3.95 -14.22 12.31
CA LYS A 115 3.53 -12.94 12.89
C LYS A 115 3.69 -11.75 11.94
N VAL A 116 4.78 -11.72 11.17
CA VAL A 116 4.97 -10.67 10.15
C VAL A 116 3.95 -10.82 9.02
N LEU A 117 3.66 -12.03 8.56
CA LEU A 117 2.61 -12.28 7.57
C LEU A 117 1.23 -11.89 8.09
N ASP A 118 0.90 -12.30 9.31
CA ASP A 118 -0.41 -12.05 9.93
C ASP A 118 -0.71 -10.54 10.02
N ILE A 119 0.28 -9.75 10.45
CA ILE A 119 0.09 -8.30 10.53
C ILE A 119 0.11 -7.64 9.17
N ASN A 120 1.14 -7.91 8.35
CA ASN A 120 1.32 -7.14 7.11
C ASN A 120 0.41 -7.59 5.96
N LEU A 121 0.11 -8.89 5.86
CA LEU A 121 -0.69 -9.45 4.77
C LEU A 121 -2.11 -9.75 5.23
N THR A 122 -2.30 -10.66 6.19
CA THR A 122 -3.63 -11.06 6.67
C THR A 122 -4.39 -9.85 7.21
N GLY A 123 -3.73 -9.00 8.01
CA GLY A 123 -4.31 -7.76 8.50
C GLY A 123 -4.71 -6.79 7.40
N THR A 124 -3.90 -6.66 6.35
CA THR A 124 -4.26 -5.86 5.17
C THR A 124 -5.49 -6.44 4.47
N ILE A 125 -5.60 -7.76 4.33
CA ILE A 125 -6.75 -8.44 3.73
C ILE A 125 -8.01 -8.23 4.58
N ASN A 126 -7.92 -8.41 5.91
CA ASN A 126 -9.03 -8.20 6.84
C ASN A 126 -9.67 -6.82 6.68
N ILE A 127 -8.83 -5.78 6.56
CA ILE A 127 -9.31 -4.41 6.36
C ILE A 127 -9.83 -4.20 4.94
N THR A 128 -9.10 -4.68 3.94
CA THR A 128 -9.43 -4.39 2.54
C THR A 128 -10.74 -5.03 2.11
N HIS A 129 -11.01 -6.26 2.52
CA HIS A 129 -12.14 -7.04 2.01
C HIS A 129 -13.50 -6.34 2.20
N PRO A 130 -13.97 -5.97 3.41
CA PRO A 130 -15.25 -5.28 3.56
C PRO A 130 -15.22 -3.86 3.00
N CYS A 131 -14.12 -3.13 3.12
CA CYS A 131 -13.98 -1.80 2.56
C CYS A 131 -14.03 -1.82 1.02
N PHE A 132 -13.37 -2.78 0.37
CA PHE A 132 -13.44 -2.95 -1.08
C PHE A 132 -14.85 -3.30 -1.54
N GLN A 133 -15.56 -4.20 -0.87
CA GLN A 133 -16.95 -4.52 -1.18
C GLN A 133 -17.84 -3.27 -1.14
N HIS A 134 -17.68 -2.42 -0.13
CA HIS A 134 -18.40 -1.16 -0.02
C HIS A 134 -18.09 -0.20 -1.18
N ILE A 135 -16.80 0.08 -1.42
CA ILE A 135 -16.30 0.96 -2.49
C ILE A 135 -16.73 0.40 -3.87
N TYR A 136 -16.66 -0.91 -4.07
CA TYR A 136 -17.09 -1.57 -5.30
C TYR A 136 -18.59 -1.41 -5.57
N LYS A 137 -19.41 -1.57 -4.54
CA LYS A 137 -20.87 -1.34 -4.61
C LYS A 137 -21.19 0.14 -4.86
N GLN A 138 -20.45 1.05 -4.24
CA GLN A 138 -20.56 2.50 -4.44
C GLN A 138 -20.17 2.93 -5.86
N ASN A 139 -19.38 2.12 -6.57
CA ASN A 139 -18.86 2.38 -7.91
C ASN A 139 -18.01 3.66 -8.01
N SER A 140 -17.38 4.06 -6.94
CA SER A 140 -16.45 5.21 -6.91
C SER A 140 -15.56 5.15 -5.67
N GLY A 141 -14.30 5.54 -5.80
CA GLY A 141 -13.37 5.63 -4.69
C GLY A 141 -11.98 5.15 -5.06
N GLY A 142 -11.15 4.89 -4.05
CA GLY A 142 -9.78 4.43 -4.30
C GLY A 142 -9.14 3.72 -3.13
N ILE A 143 -8.19 2.86 -3.45
CA ILE A 143 -7.42 2.12 -2.46
C ILE A 143 -5.93 2.26 -2.75
N ILE A 144 -5.18 2.62 -1.74
CA ILE A 144 -3.71 2.62 -1.79
C ILE A 144 -3.17 1.54 -0.87
N PHE A 145 -2.30 0.72 -1.43
CA PHE A 145 -1.56 -0.30 -0.70
C PHE A 145 -0.12 0.13 -0.49
N THR A 146 0.40 -0.05 0.72
CA THR A 146 1.80 0.23 1.03
C THR A 146 2.63 -1.05 0.94
N THR A 147 3.47 -1.12 -0.09
CA THR A 147 4.52 -2.12 -0.23
C THR A 147 5.87 -1.57 0.25
N SER A 148 6.97 -2.13 -0.22
CA SER A 148 8.34 -1.73 0.09
C SER A 148 9.27 -2.15 -1.05
N GLY A 149 10.43 -1.52 -1.16
CA GLY A 149 11.53 -2.04 -1.98
C GLY A 149 11.86 -3.50 -1.66
N ALA A 150 11.69 -3.91 -0.40
CA ALA A 150 11.83 -5.30 0.02
C ALA A 150 10.81 -6.24 -0.65
N GLY A 151 9.58 -5.79 -0.86
CA GLY A 151 8.55 -6.54 -1.57
C GLY A 151 8.75 -6.58 -3.10
N LEU A 152 9.42 -5.56 -3.66
CA LEU A 152 9.67 -5.48 -5.11
C LEU A 152 10.94 -6.24 -5.53
N TYR A 153 11.99 -6.18 -4.72
CA TYR A 153 13.33 -6.65 -5.11
C TYR A 153 13.94 -7.66 -4.14
N GLY A 154 13.23 -7.98 -3.05
CA GLY A 154 13.79 -8.71 -1.92
C GLY A 154 14.73 -7.83 -1.08
N GLN A 155 14.94 -8.21 0.18
CA GLN A 155 15.86 -7.54 1.08
C GLN A 155 16.56 -8.57 1.96
N HIS A 156 17.89 -8.58 1.95
CA HIS A 156 18.64 -9.47 2.83
C HIS A 156 18.24 -9.25 4.29
N GLY A 157 17.98 -10.33 5.00
CA GLY A 157 17.59 -10.29 6.40
C GLY A 157 16.13 -9.93 6.67
N MET A 158 15.27 -9.86 5.64
CA MET A 158 13.83 -9.51 5.77
C MET A 158 12.90 -10.45 4.99
N PRO A 159 13.05 -11.79 5.04
CA PRO A 159 12.30 -12.69 4.18
C PRO A 159 10.79 -12.64 4.43
N ALA A 160 10.33 -12.65 5.67
CA ALA A 160 8.91 -12.57 6.00
C ALA A 160 8.27 -11.26 5.52
N TYR A 161 8.95 -10.14 5.78
CA TYR A 161 8.51 -8.81 5.35
C TYR A 161 8.47 -8.69 3.82
N SER A 162 9.49 -9.20 3.13
CA SER A 162 9.54 -9.23 1.66
C SER A 162 8.39 -10.06 1.09
N CYS A 163 8.11 -11.25 1.64
CA CYS A 163 6.98 -12.09 1.24
C CYS A 163 5.64 -11.35 1.41
N ALA A 164 5.38 -10.77 2.59
CA ALA A 164 4.14 -10.04 2.84
C ALA A 164 3.95 -8.86 1.87
N LYS A 165 5.01 -8.06 1.67
CA LYS A 165 4.96 -6.86 0.83
C LYS A 165 4.90 -7.18 -0.67
N ALA A 166 5.43 -8.33 -1.11
CA ALA A 166 5.24 -8.84 -2.47
C ALA A 166 3.80 -9.34 -2.69
N ALA A 167 3.23 -10.07 -1.72
CA ALA A 167 1.85 -10.55 -1.80
C ALA A 167 0.83 -9.40 -1.89
N ILE A 168 1.08 -8.27 -1.20
CA ILE A 168 0.26 -7.05 -1.30
C ILE A 168 0.24 -6.50 -2.73
N VAL A 169 1.36 -6.57 -3.46
CA VAL A 169 1.40 -6.14 -4.87
C VAL A 169 0.48 -7.00 -5.72
N GLY A 170 0.54 -8.34 -5.57
CA GLY A 170 -0.34 -9.26 -6.29
C GLY A 170 -1.82 -9.02 -6.00
N LEU A 171 -2.18 -8.81 -4.72
CA LEU A 171 -3.53 -8.46 -4.30
C LEU A 171 -4.00 -7.15 -4.97
N ALA A 172 -3.20 -6.11 -4.91
CA ALA A 172 -3.56 -4.80 -5.47
C ALA A 172 -3.76 -4.84 -6.99
N LEU A 173 -2.89 -5.54 -7.72
CA LEU A 173 -3.03 -5.71 -9.18
C LEU A 173 -4.29 -6.50 -9.54
N SER A 174 -4.63 -7.55 -8.78
CA SER A 174 -5.89 -8.29 -8.98
C SER A 174 -7.11 -7.40 -8.76
N LEU A 175 -7.15 -6.63 -7.67
CA LEU A 175 -8.26 -5.71 -7.38
C LEU A 175 -8.36 -4.58 -8.41
N HIS A 176 -7.24 -4.11 -8.97
CA HIS A 176 -7.25 -3.19 -10.09
C HIS A 176 -7.96 -3.80 -11.30
N LEU A 177 -7.61 -5.02 -11.70
CA LEU A 177 -8.23 -5.72 -12.83
C LEU A 177 -9.73 -5.95 -12.61
N GLU A 178 -10.15 -6.34 -11.41
CA GLU A 178 -11.56 -6.47 -11.03
C GLU A 178 -12.32 -5.14 -11.10
N SER A 179 -11.62 -4.01 -10.93
CA SER A 179 -12.19 -2.67 -10.89
C SER A 179 -12.15 -1.93 -12.24
N LYS A 180 -11.61 -2.50 -13.32
CA LYS A 180 -11.41 -1.83 -14.63
C LYS A 180 -12.68 -1.15 -15.17
N ASN A 181 -13.86 -1.71 -14.92
CA ASN A 181 -15.15 -1.15 -15.38
C ASN A 181 -15.84 -0.32 -14.30
N LYS A 182 -15.12 0.11 -13.27
CA LYS A 182 -15.60 0.89 -12.15
C LYS A 182 -14.82 2.20 -12.05
N ASN A 183 -15.45 3.21 -11.47
CA ASN A 183 -14.75 4.46 -11.15
C ASN A 183 -13.97 4.32 -9.83
N ILE A 184 -13.07 3.32 -9.78
CA ILE A 184 -12.28 2.94 -8.61
C ILE A 184 -10.81 2.86 -9.03
N ASN A 185 -9.95 3.58 -8.34
CA ASN A 185 -8.51 3.45 -8.54
C ASN A 185 -7.87 2.59 -7.44
N VAL A 186 -6.98 1.69 -7.87
CA VAL A 186 -6.20 0.83 -6.96
C VAL A 186 -4.73 0.97 -7.33
N ASN A 187 -3.94 1.47 -6.40
CA ASN A 187 -2.51 1.69 -6.62
C ASN A 187 -1.68 1.17 -5.45
N VAL A 188 -0.41 0.94 -5.72
CA VAL A 188 0.58 0.51 -4.74
C VAL A 188 1.64 1.59 -4.58
N ILE A 189 2.02 1.88 -3.35
CA ILE A 189 3.16 2.76 -3.06
C ILE A 189 4.24 2.00 -2.30
N SER A 190 5.49 2.16 -2.75
CA SER A 190 6.72 1.76 -2.05
C SER A 190 7.40 3.04 -1.54
N PRO A 191 7.07 3.50 -0.34
CA PRO A 191 7.61 4.75 0.18
C PRO A 191 9.01 4.56 0.76
N PHE A 192 9.87 5.56 0.60
CA PHE A 192 11.14 5.67 1.32
C PHE A 192 11.17 7.00 2.07
N ALA A 193 10.97 6.94 3.38
CA ALA A 193 10.92 8.11 4.25
C ALA A 193 11.52 7.79 5.63
N LEU A 194 11.92 8.84 6.34
CA LEU A 194 12.33 8.75 7.72
C LEU A 194 11.14 8.35 8.59
N THR A 195 11.25 7.20 9.21
CA THR A 195 10.28 6.63 10.16
C THR A 195 11.03 5.88 11.25
N ASN A 196 10.33 5.40 12.25
CA ASN A 196 10.94 4.52 13.25
C ASN A 196 11.55 3.24 12.66
N MET A 197 11.07 2.79 11.49
CA MET A 197 11.62 1.62 10.81
C MET A 197 12.91 1.93 10.04
N THR A 198 13.11 3.17 9.57
CA THR A 198 14.19 3.52 8.65
C THR A 198 15.28 4.39 9.28
N LYS A 199 15.02 4.98 10.45
CA LYS A 199 15.94 5.93 11.12
C LYS A 199 17.36 5.39 11.35
N THR A 200 17.51 4.08 11.52
CA THR A 200 18.81 3.44 11.72
C THR A 200 19.63 3.26 10.44
N PHE A 201 19.00 3.46 9.28
CA PHE A 201 19.62 3.29 7.96
C PHE A 201 19.87 4.62 7.24
N LEU A 202 19.42 5.73 7.81
CA LEU A 202 19.54 7.06 7.20
C LEU A 202 20.61 7.90 7.91
N THR A 203 21.41 8.60 7.12
CA THR A 203 22.28 9.66 7.61
C THR A 203 21.47 10.90 7.98
N GLU A 204 22.08 11.88 8.65
CA GLU A 204 21.42 13.12 9.04
C GLU A 204 20.88 13.88 7.81
N ASP A 205 21.69 14.09 6.79
CA ASP A 205 21.31 14.72 5.52
C ASP A 205 20.17 13.97 4.81
N GLN A 206 20.20 12.64 4.87
CA GLN A 206 19.12 11.81 4.30
C GLN A 206 17.83 11.94 5.11
N SER A 207 17.92 12.10 6.43
CA SER A 207 16.76 12.25 7.29
C SER A 207 15.98 13.53 6.97
N GLU A 208 16.65 14.63 6.68
CA GLU A 208 16.04 15.89 6.23
C GLU A 208 15.44 15.80 4.83
N LYS A 209 16.08 15.03 3.96
CA LYS A 209 15.64 14.83 2.58
C LYS A 209 14.40 13.94 2.48
N PHE A 210 14.32 12.88 3.27
CA PHE A 210 13.30 11.83 3.16
C PHE A 210 12.23 11.93 4.23
N THR A 211 11.69 13.12 4.48
CA THR A 211 10.57 13.33 5.41
C THR A 211 9.26 12.78 4.84
N ALA A 212 8.38 12.29 5.72
CA ALA A 212 7.12 11.62 5.34
C ALA A 212 6.12 12.58 4.66
N ASP A 213 6.12 13.86 5.05
CA ASP A 213 5.28 14.93 4.49
C ASP A 213 5.51 15.15 2.99
N LYS A 214 6.73 14.89 2.49
CA LYS A 214 7.04 15.00 1.04
C LYS A 214 6.36 13.95 0.16
N ILE A 215 5.80 12.90 0.77
CA ILE A 215 5.05 11.86 0.05
C ILE A 215 3.55 12.13 0.09
N ALA A 216 3.04 12.78 1.12
CA ALA A 216 1.62 12.96 1.35
C ALA A 216 0.86 13.66 0.20
N PRO A 217 1.39 14.71 -0.48
CA PRO A 217 0.75 15.28 -1.66
C PRO A 217 0.60 14.30 -2.83
N PHE A 218 1.51 13.34 -2.95
CA PHE A 218 1.41 12.31 -3.98
C PHE A 218 0.32 11.28 -3.66
N ILE A 219 0.08 11.00 -2.38
CA ILE A 219 -1.05 10.17 -1.94
C ILE A 219 -2.38 10.85 -2.30
N GLU A 220 -2.53 12.15 -2.01
CA GLU A 220 -3.70 12.96 -2.44
C GLU A 220 -3.93 12.83 -3.95
N PHE A 221 -2.88 13.08 -4.74
CA PHE A 221 -2.94 12.96 -6.20
C PHE A 221 -3.42 11.57 -6.64
N LEU A 222 -2.90 10.50 -6.06
CA LEU A 222 -3.30 9.13 -6.43
C LEU A 222 -4.77 8.83 -6.08
N LEU A 223 -5.28 9.36 -4.96
CA LEU A 223 -6.67 9.16 -4.57
C LEU A 223 -7.64 9.92 -5.48
N GLU A 224 -7.28 11.13 -5.90
CA GLU A 224 -8.15 12.02 -6.67
C GLU A 224 -8.00 11.87 -8.19
N SER A 225 -7.12 10.98 -8.67
CA SER A 225 -6.88 10.74 -10.10
C SER A 225 -7.49 9.39 -10.53
N PRO A 226 -8.74 9.35 -10.98
CA PRO A 226 -9.44 8.10 -11.30
C PRO A 226 -8.77 7.33 -12.45
N ASP A 227 -8.09 8.03 -13.36
CA ASP A 227 -7.39 7.42 -14.50
C ASP A 227 -6.03 6.82 -14.11
N VAL A 228 -5.56 7.07 -12.88
CA VAL A 228 -4.31 6.53 -12.36
C VAL A 228 -4.59 5.29 -11.51
N SER A 229 -4.55 4.12 -12.11
CA SER A 229 -4.84 2.85 -11.47
C SER A 229 -3.91 1.73 -11.97
N GLY A 230 -3.69 0.68 -11.17
CA GLY A 230 -2.86 -0.47 -11.52
C GLY A 230 -1.36 -0.20 -11.54
N ASN A 231 -0.90 0.84 -10.86
CA ASN A 231 0.51 1.21 -10.87
C ASN A 231 1.18 0.93 -9.52
N ILE A 232 2.47 0.61 -9.60
CA ILE A 232 3.35 0.49 -8.45
C ILE A 232 4.29 1.70 -8.46
N PHE A 233 4.13 2.59 -7.49
CA PHE A 233 4.94 3.80 -7.38
C PHE A 233 6.02 3.64 -6.31
N ILE A 234 7.21 4.15 -6.59
CA ILE A 234 8.29 4.30 -5.61
C ILE A 234 8.44 5.79 -5.35
N ALA A 235 8.32 6.21 -4.09
CA ALA A 235 8.30 7.62 -3.71
C ALA A 235 9.22 7.91 -2.52
N GLY A 236 10.00 8.98 -2.58
CA GLY A 236 10.83 9.45 -1.47
C GLY A 236 11.72 10.62 -1.84
N GLY A 237 11.92 11.54 -0.89
CA GLY A 237 12.78 12.70 -1.06
C GLY A 237 12.42 13.61 -2.23
N GLY A 238 11.12 13.72 -2.56
CA GLY A 238 10.62 14.50 -3.70
C GLY A 238 10.83 13.84 -5.06
N LYS A 239 11.25 12.56 -5.10
CA LYS A 239 11.40 11.78 -6.35
C LYS A 239 10.34 10.68 -6.41
N PHE A 240 9.72 10.56 -7.58
CA PHE A 240 8.68 9.57 -7.88
C PHE A 240 9.08 8.73 -9.08
N LYS A 241 8.85 7.42 -9.01
CA LYS A 241 9.13 6.47 -10.09
C LYS A 241 7.99 5.45 -10.18
N VAL A 242 7.81 4.85 -11.34
CA VAL A 242 6.95 3.68 -11.55
C VAL A 242 7.82 2.43 -11.61
N ALA A 243 7.41 1.37 -10.92
CA ALA A 243 7.93 0.02 -11.08
C ALA A 243 6.91 -0.81 -11.87
N LYS A 244 7.39 -1.62 -12.80
CA LYS A 244 6.56 -2.54 -13.61
C LYS A 244 7.30 -3.86 -13.77
N MET A 245 6.55 -4.96 -13.92
CA MET A 245 7.09 -6.25 -14.34
C MET A 245 7.11 -6.32 -15.86
N TYR A 246 8.18 -6.87 -16.40
CA TYR A 246 8.38 -7.08 -17.83
C TYR A 246 8.84 -8.50 -18.07
N GLU A 247 8.51 -9.03 -19.23
CA GLU A 247 9.03 -10.30 -19.75
C GLU A 247 9.73 -10.05 -21.09
N ASN A 248 10.60 -10.94 -21.52
CA ASN A 248 11.14 -10.92 -22.87
C ASN A 248 10.31 -11.85 -23.79
N ASP A 249 10.59 -11.83 -25.10
CA ASP A 249 9.89 -12.69 -26.08
C ASP A 249 10.16 -14.18 -25.90
N GLY A 250 11.11 -14.57 -25.04
CA GLY A 250 11.51 -15.94 -24.84
C GLY A 250 12.25 -16.55 -26.04
N ILE A 251 12.35 -17.87 -26.05
CA ILE A 251 12.94 -18.67 -27.13
C ILE A 251 12.08 -19.89 -27.41
N SER A 252 11.96 -20.28 -28.66
CA SER A 252 11.32 -21.53 -29.06
C SER A 252 12.36 -22.58 -29.42
N LEU A 253 12.27 -23.78 -28.85
CA LEU A 253 13.18 -24.90 -29.09
C LEU A 253 12.42 -26.08 -29.67
N SER A 254 12.81 -26.57 -30.86
CA SER A 254 12.22 -27.77 -31.49
C SER A 254 12.62 -29.05 -30.76
N ASN A 255 13.78 -29.06 -30.10
CA ASN A 255 14.26 -30.16 -29.27
C ASN A 255 14.60 -29.63 -27.89
N ILE A 256 13.86 -30.09 -26.88
CA ILE A 256 14.03 -29.63 -25.49
C ILE A 256 14.91 -30.64 -24.76
N SER A 257 16.14 -30.24 -24.48
CA SER A 257 17.09 -31.02 -23.71
C SER A 257 17.93 -30.08 -22.83
N LYS A 258 18.61 -30.63 -21.80
CA LYS A 258 19.55 -29.86 -20.97
C LYS A 258 20.63 -29.18 -21.84
N ASP A 259 21.12 -29.86 -22.88
CA ASP A 259 22.16 -29.34 -23.76
C ASP A 259 21.67 -28.16 -24.59
N THR A 260 20.47 -28.28 -25.23
CA THR A 260 19.89 -27.19 -26.00
C THR A 260 19.55 -25.98 -25.14
N LEU A 261 18.98 -26.20 -23.94
CA LEU A 261 18.70 -25.13 -22.98
C LEU A 261 19.99 -24.42 -22.53
N SER A 262 21.06 -25.18 -22.24
CA SER A 262 22.34 -24.61 -21.85
C SER A 262 22.98 -23.76 -22.95
N LYS A 263 22.87 -24.19 -24.21
CA LYS A 263 23.36 -23.43 -25.37
C LYS A 263 22.57 -22.14 -25.62
N SER A 264 21.27 -22.18 -25.35
CA SER A 264 20.33 -21.06 -25.59
C SER A 264 20.16 -20.15 -24.38
N PHE A 265 20.80 -20.42 -23.24
CA PHE A 265 20.57 -19.70 -21.98
C PHE A 265 20.82 -18.19 -22.09
N LYS A 266 21.84 -17.78 -22.84
CA LYS A 266 22.13 -16.34 -23.02
C LYS A 266 20.97 -15.61 -23.73
N SER A 267 20.36 -16.24 -24.74
CA SER A 267 19.21 -15.68 -25.45
C SER A 267 17.94 -15.71 -24.57
N LEU A 268 17.80 -16.77 -23.75
CA LEU A 268 16.66 -16.89 -22.82
C LEU A 268 16.64 -15.77 -21.77
N VAL A 269 17.81 -15.35 -21.29
CA VAL A 269 17.92 -14.28 -20.25
C VAL A 269 18.18 -12.89 -20.82
N ASP A 270 18.13 -12.75 -22.15
CA ASP A 270 18.33 -11.45 -22.79
C ASP A 270 17.20 -10.49 -22.41
N SER A 271 17.57 -9.31 -21.94
CA SER A 271 16.67 -8.26 -21.50
C SER A 271 16.68 -7.02 -22.43
N THR A 272 17.15 -7.17 -23.65
CA THR A 272 17.20 -6.05 -24.61
C THR A 272 15.81 -5.67 -25.13
N ASN A 273 14.92 -6.65 -25.29
CA ASN A 273 13.54 -6.47 -25.73
C ASN A 273 12.59 -6.91 -24.63
N LEU A 274 12.13 -5.96 -23.82
CA LEU A 274 11.24 -6.23 -22.70
C LEU A 274 9.82 -5.77 -23.03
N ILE A 275 8.85 -6.64 -22.80
CA ILE A 275 7.44 -6.43 -23.08
C ILE A 275 6.69 -6.31 -21.75
N PHE A 276 5.87 -5.28 -21.63
CA PHE A 276 4.92 -5.15 -20.54
C PHE A 276 3.66 -5.94 -20.86
N ARG A 277 3.16 -6.73 -19.90
CA ARG A 277 1.86 -7.39 -19.98
C ARG A 277 0.92 -6.81 -18.93
N GLU A 278 -0.30 -6.58 -19.33
CA GLU A 278 -1.31 -6.04 -18.42
C GLU A 278 -1.79 -7.07 -17.40
N ASP A 279 -1.91 -8.32 -17.84
CA ASP A 279 -2.37 -9.41 -16.99
C ASP A 279 -1.75 -10.76 -17.41
N ALA A 280 -2.09 -11.80 -16.64
CA ALA A 280 -1.57 -13.15 -16.86
C ALA A 280 -2.06 -13.77 -18.20
N SER A 281 -3.24 -13.39 -18.67
CA SER A 281 -3.80 -13.94 -19.94
C SER A 281 -3.00 -13.45 -21.13
N GLU A 282 -2.55 -12.20 -21.13
CA GLU A 282 -1.66 -11.65 -22.16
C GLU A 282 -0.29 -12.36 -22.17
N SER A 283 0.26 -12.65 -20.98
CA SER A 283 1.52 -13.39 -20.88
C SER A 283 1.39 -14.81 -21.42
N PHE A 284 0.35 -15.56 -21.04
CA PHE A 284 0.14 -16.92 -21.52
C PHE A 284 -0.28 -16.99 -23.00
N GLY A 285 -1.00 -15.98 -23.49
CA GLY A 285 -1.39 -15.90 -24.90
C GLY A 285 -0.22 -15.67 -25.86
N ALA A 286 0.96 -15.31 -25.34
CA ALA A 286 2.18 -15.11 -26.10
C ALA A 286 3.09 -16.36 -26.15
N LEU A 287 2.73 -17.47 -25.46
CA LEU A 287 3.43 -18.76 -25.52
C LEU A 287 2.99 -19.56 -26.73
#